data_454827a45c5c58c0f7f59fc9c77861c0
#
_entry.id   454827a45c5c58c0f7f59fc9c77861c0
#
_cell.length_a   1.000
_cell.length_b   1.000
_cell.length_c   1.000
_cell.angle_alpha   90.00
_cell.angle_beta   90.00
_cell.angle_gamma   90.00
#
_symmetry.space_group_name_H-M   'P 1'
#
loop_
_entity.id
_entity.type
_entity.pdbx_description
1 polymer ?
#
loop_
_entity_poly.entity_id
_entity_poly.type
_entity_poly.pdbx_seq_one_letter_code
_entity_poly.pdbx_strand_id
1 'polypeptide(L)'
;MDFVTIVTPNRWHFEPAMMDLERGFHVVVDKPMTFSLEEAKQLQKKVEETGLILALTHVYSAYPAVKEAKERIARGELGTLRRVYVEYLQGWLSDRIELQGGNNAGWRTDPKRSGKAGCIGDIGTHAWHLSEYITGLKVLEVCSDLNAFVPGRPIDDDGAAFLRYENGVVGTLTASQVAVGEENNIRIRIYGDKGGLEWQQQEPNTLYAKWSNKPTEVIRMGNNGFIGDMAKMNDQTFRMRSEDHTSEL
;
A
#
# COMPACT_ATOMS: atom_id res chain seq x y z
N MET A 1 -16.33 6.37 -23.74
CA MET A 1 -15.63 6.50 -22.42
C MET A 1 -15.73 5.14 -21.78
N ASP A 2 -14.62 4.56 -21.36
CA ASP A 2 -14.59 3.16 -20.92
C ASP A 2 -14.53 3.06 -19.39
N PHE A 3 -14.02 4.08 -18.72
CA PHE A 3 -13.94 4.16 -17.26
C PHE A 3 -13.98 5.60 -16.75
N VAL A 4 -14.32 5.73 -15.47
CA VAL A 4 -14.31 6.99 -14.70
C VAL A 4 -13.30 6.88 -13.57
N THR A 5 -12.55 7.96 -13.30
CA THR A 5 -11.62 8.03 -12.18
C THR A 5 -12.14 9.00 -11.12
N ILE A 6 -12.21 8.52 -9.87
CA ILE A 6 -12.70 9.27 -8.71
C ILE A 6 -11.53 9.54 -7.78
N VAL A 7 -11.17 10.82 -7.60
CA VAL A 7 -10.03 11.30 -6.78
C VAL A 7 -10.47 12.37 -5.77
N THR A 8 -11.71 12.29 -5.33
CA THR A 8 -12.31 13.18 -4.34
C THR A 8 -11.86 12.85 -2.92
N PRO A 9 -12.13 13.66 -1.88
CA PRO A 9 -11.99 13.22 -0.49
C PRO A 9 -12.85 12.00 -0.17
N ASN A 10 -12.38 11.15 0.76
CA ASN A 10 -12.94 9.83 1.09
C ASN A 10 -14.47 9.76 1.17
N ARG A 11 -15.09 10.78 1.78
CA ARG A 11 -16.55 10.86 1.94
C ARG A 11 -17.31 10.85 0.60
N TRP A 12 -16.68 11.27 -0.47
CA TRP A 12 -17.30 11.46 -1.77
C TRP A 12 -16.91 10.39 -2.79
N HIS A 13 -16.43 9.21 -2.33
CA HIS A 13 -16.10 8.09 -3.21
C HIS A 13 -17.29 7.25 -3.59
N PHE A 14 -18.18 6.98 -2.62
CA PHE A 14 -19.25 5.98 -2.76
C PHE A 14 -20.28 6.34 -3.82
N GLU A 15 -20.94 7.52 -3.68
CA GLU A 15 -22.05 7.90 -4.55
C GLU A 15 -21.67 7.96 -6.05
N PRO A 16 -20.58 8.65 -6.45
CA PRO A 16 -20.17 8.63 -7.85
C PRO A 16 -19.80 7.24 -8.34
N ALA A 17 -19.07 6.44 -7.53
CA ALA A 17 -18.69 5.09 -7.92
C ALA A 17 -19.92 4.19 -8.17
N MET A 18 -20.91 4.26 -7.30
CA MET A 18 -22.18 3.53 -7.46
C MET A 18 -22.90 3.95 -8.72
N MET A 19 -23.03 5.27 -8.95
CA MET A 19 -23.72 5.83 -10.10
C MET A 19 -23.03 5.45 -11.42
N ASP A 20 -21.71 5.49 -11.46
CA ASP A 20 -20.95 5.15 -12.68
C ASP A 20 -21.03 3.66 -13.00
N LEU A 21 -20.97 2.78 -12.01
CA LEU A 21 -21.22 1.34 -12.19
C LEU A 21 -22.64 1.07 -12.70
N GLU A 22 -23.65 1.78 -12.18
CA GLU A 22 -25.05 1.67 -12.66
C GLU A 22 -25.23 2.13 -14.12
N ARG A 23 -24.39 3.06 -14.57
CA ARG A 23 -24.37 3.55 -15.96
C ARG A 23 -23.54 2.71 -16.93
N GLY A 24 -22.91 1.63 -16.43
CA GLY A 24 -22.11 0.72 -17.24
C GLY A 24 -20.66 1.13 -17.43
N PHE A 25 -20.11 2.01 -16.60
CA PHE A 25 -18.71 2.40 -16.66
C PHE A 25 -17.87 1.59 -15.67
N HIS A 26 -16.66 1.22 -16.07
CA HIS A 26 -15.64 0.80 -15.12
C HIS A 26 -15.22 1.96 -14.24
N VAL A 27 -14.82 1.70 -13.00
CA VAL A 27 -14.47 2.74 -12.03
C VAL A 27 -13.06 2.53 -11.51
N VAL A 28 -12.28 3.61 -11.47
CA VAL A 28 -11.02 3.69 -10.71
C VAL A 28 -11.26 4.67 -9.57
N VAL A 29 -11.13 4.22 -8.33
CA VAL A 29 -11.35 5.06 -7.16
C VAL A 29 -10.09 5.16 -6.31
N ASP A 30 -9.82 6.32 -5.76
CA ASP A 30 -8.69 6.49 -4.83
C ASP A 30 -8.96 5.78 -3.50
N LYS A 31 -7.91 5.46 -2.80
CA LYS A 31 -7.99 4.84 -1.46
C LYS A 31 -8.34 5.89 -0.38
N PRO A 32 -9.04 5.50 0.68
CA PRO A 32 -9.76 4.24 0.87
C PRO A 32 -10.97 4.14 -0.07
N MET A 33 -11.41 2.94 -0.38
CA MET A 33 -12.48 2.70 -1.36
C MET A 33 -13.76 3.48 -1.02
N THR A 34 -14.12 3.54 0.25
CA THR A 34 -15.34 4.17 0.77
C THR A 34 -15.09 4.77 2.15
N PHE A 35 -16.07 5.51 2.66
CA PHE A 35 -16.07 6.10 3.99
C PHE A 35 -16.49 5.10 5.10
N SER A 36 -17.27 4.07 4.74
CA SER A 36 -17.74 3.04 5.66
C SER A 36 -17.66 1.64 5.06
N LEU A 37 -17.67 0.62 5.94
CA LEU A 37 -17.71 -0.79 5.54
C LEU A 37 -19.04 -1.14 4.82
N GLU A 38 -20.14 -0.52 5.22
CA GLU A 38 -21.47 -0.71 4.64
C GLU A 38 -21.48 -0.26 3.17
N GLU A 39 -20.90 0.91 2.89
CA GLU A 39 -20.73 1.41 1.52
C GLU A 39 -19.83 0.48 0.69
N ALA A 40 -18.73 -0.01 1.27
CA ALA A 40 -17.83 -0.93 0.59
C ALA A 40 -18.53 -2.23 0.17
N LYS A 41 -19.37 -2.80 1.05
CA LYS A 41 -20.18 -3.98 0.75
C LYS A 41 -21.20 -3.74 -0.36
N GLN A 42 -21.79 -2.53 -0.40
CA GLN A 42 -22.74 -2.17 -1.47
C GLN A 42 -22.01 -2.04 -2.82
N LEU A 43 -20.82 -1.43 -2.86
CA LEU A 43 -20.01 -1.38 -4.08
C LEU A 43 -19.57 -2.77 -4.53
N GLN A 44 -19.14 -3.63 -3.60
CA GLN A 44 -18.78 -5.02 -3.92
C GLN A 44 -19.96 -5.74 -4.58
N LYS A 45 -21.14 -5.66 -3.98
CA LYS A 45 -22.36 -6.27 -4.54
C LYS A 45 -22.66 -5.71 -5.94
N LYS A 46 -22.54 -4.39 -6.13
CA LYS A 46 -22.78 -3.76 -7.43
C LYS A 46 -21.79 -4.25 -8.50
N VAL A 47 -20.53 -4.40 -8.16
CA VAL A 47 -19.49 -4.97 -9.05
C VAL A 47 -19.85 -6.41 -9.44
N GLU A 48 -20.28 -7.23 -8.48
CA GLU A 48 -20.72 -8.61 -8.73
C GLU A 48 -21.95 -8.66 -9.65
N GLU A 49 -22.93 -7.76 -9.46
CA GLU A 49 -24.15 -7.67 -10.27
C GLU A 49 -23.88 -7.22 -11.71
N THR A 50 -22.96 -6.26 -11.90
CA THR A 50 -22.70 -5.64 -13.20
C THR A 50 -21.61 -6.35 -14.00
N GLY A 51 -20.71 -7.08 -13.34
CA GLY A 51 -19.49 -7.64 -13.92
C GLY A 51 -18.47 -6.58 -14.35
N LEU A 52 -18.65 -5.34 -13.94
CA LEU A 52 -17.74 -4.22 -14.24
C LEU A 52 -16.54 -4.27 -13.29
N ILE A 53 -15.48 -3.54 -13.67
CA ILE A 53 -14.26 -3.43 -12.87
C ILE A 53 -14.36 -2.19 -11.97
N LEU A 54 -14.12 -2.39 -10.67
CA LEU A 54 -13.80 -1.33 -9.73
C LEU A 54 -12.36 -1.53 -9.28
N ALA A 55 -11.46 -0.63 -9.68
CA ALA A 55 -10.05 -0.65 -9.35
C ALA A 55 -9.76 0.35 -8.21
N LEU A 56 -9.08 -0.11 -7.17
CA LEU A 56 -8.65 0.72 -6.04
C LEU A 56 -7.17 1.05 -6.16
N THR A 57 -6.78 2.33 -5.98
CA THR A 57 -5.42 2.81 -6.20
C THR A 57 -4.45 2.47 -5.06
N HIS A 58 -4.22 1.20 -4.80
CA HIS A 58 -3.11 0.76 -3.93
C HIS A 58 -1.79 0.76 -4.72
N VAL A 59 -1.26 1.94 -4.98
CA VAL A 59 -0.14 2.19 -5.91
C VAL A 59 1.14 1.42 -5.59
N TYR A 60 1.40 1.10 -4.32
CA TYR A 60 2.64 0.41 -3.92
C TYR A 60 2.73 -1.03 -4.45
N SER A 61 1.62 -1.69 -4.72
CA SER A 61 1.61 -3.01 -5.36
C SER A 61 2.01 -2.98 -6.84
N ALA A 62 2.06 -1.80 -7.46
CA ALA A 62 2.47 -1.64 -8.85
C ALA A 62 3.99 -1.62 -9.05
N TYR A 63 4.78 -1.38 -8.01
CA TYR A 63 6.24 -1.36 -8.13
C TYR A 63 6.79 -2.72 -8.59
N PRO A 64 7.71 -2.74 -9.59
CA PRO A 64 8.31 -3.99 -10.07
C PRO A 64 8.95 -4.81 -8.97
N ALA A 65 9.68 -4.19 -8.05
CA ALA A 65 10.33 -4.88 -6.94
C ALA A 65 9.32 -5.55 -5.98
N VAL A 66 8.15 -4.94 -5.79
CA VAL A 66 7.06 -5.52 -5.00
C VAL A 66 6.44 -6.73 -5.70
N LYS A 67 6.26 -6.65 -7.02
CA LYS A 67 5.79 -7.78 -7.83
C LYS A 67 6.80 -8.92 -7.85
N GLU A 68 8.10 -8.61 -7.96
CA GLU A 68 9.18 -9.60 -7.86
C GLU A 68 9.17 -10.29 -6.49
N ALA A 69 9.01 -9.52 -5.41
CA ALA A 69 8.91 -10.09 -4.06
C ALA A 69 7.73 -11.07 -3.94
N LYS A 70 6.56 -10.69 -4.45
CA LYS A 70 5.37 -11.56 -4.48
C LYS A 70 5.64 -12.85 -5.25
N GLU A 71 6.22 -12.75 -6.43
CA GLU A 71 6.48 -13.89 -7.29
C GLU A 71 7.50 -14.86 -6.67
N ARG A 72 8.54 -14.36 -6.01
CA ARG A 72 9.52 -15.19 -5.27
C ARG A 72 8.89 -15.94 -4.11
N ILE A 73 8.00 -15.29 -3.37
CA ILE A 73 7.23 -15.96 -2.30
C ILE A 73 6.33 -17.04 -2.89
N ALA A 74 5.62 -16.75 -3.97
CA ALA A 74 4.74 -17.71 -4.63
C ALA A 74 5.52 -18.94 -5.18
N ARG A 75 6.77 -18.75 -5.61
CA ARG A 75 7.67 -19.85 -5.99
C ARG A 75 8.25 -20.63 -4.80
N GLY A 76 7.95 -20.22 -3.57
CA GLY A 76 8.43 -20.90 -2.35
C GLY A 76 9.91 -20.68 -2.02
N GLU A 77 10.54 -19.64 -2.57
CA GLU A 77 11.97 -19.39 -2.38
C GLU A 77 12.33 -19.15 -0.89
N LEU A 78 11.42 -18.52 -0.13
CA LEU A 78 11.62 -18.26 1.30
C LEU A 78 11.29 -19.47 2.20
N GLY A 79 10.76 -20.56 1.63
CA GLY A 79 10.23 -21.68 2.40
C GLY A 79 8.94 -21.34 3.12
N THR A 80 8.77 -21.86 4.34
CA THR A 80 7.60 -21.56 5.18
C THR A 80 7.73 -20.16 5.76
N LEU A 81 6.78 -19.27 5.42
CA LEU A 81 6.76 -17.92 5.97
C LEU A 81 6.54 -17.94 7.48
N ARG A 82 7.20 -17.05 8.20
CA ARG A 82 7.16 -16.94 9.67
C ARG A 82 6.78 -15.56 10.15
N ARG A 83 7.37 -14.51 9.54
CA ARG A 83 7.27 -13.15 10.08
C ARG A 83 7.20 -12.08 8.99
N VAL A 84 6.32 -11.09 9.22
CA VAL A 84 6.20 -9.87 8.41
C VAL A 84 6.44 -8.65 9.29
N TYR A 85 7.27 -7.73 8.83
CA TYR A 85 7.41 -6.38 9.40
C TYR A 85 7.07 -5.39 8.30
N VAL A 86 6.08 -4.56 8.51
CA VAL A 86 5.72 -3.48 7.59
C VAL A 86 5.56 -2.18 8.35
N GLU A 87 6.13 -1.12 7.81
CA GLU A 87 6.07 0.21 8.39
C GLU A 87 5.83 1.27 7.31
N TYR A 88 5.08 2.31 7.64
CA TYR A 88 4.91 3.47 6.78
C TYR A 88 5.04 4.73 7.63
N LEU A 89 6.15 5.42 7.47
CA LEU A 89 6.53 6.56 8.30
C LEU A 89 6.56 7.84 7.47
N GLN A 90 6.01 8.91 8.04
CA GLN A 90 5.99 10.27 7.53
C GLN A 90 6.11 11.24 8.70
N GLY A 91 6.69 12.42 8.48
CA GLY A 91 6.85 13.46 9.52
C GLY A 91 6.01 14.72 9.28
N TRP A 92 5.23 14.78 8.22
CA TRP A 92 4.60 16.01 7.75
C TRP A 92 3.47 16.56 8.64
N LEU A 93 2.86 15.71 9.49
CA LEU A 93 1.82 16.09 10.45
C LEU A 93 2.35 16.24 11.90
N SER A 94 3.66 16.36 12.10
CA SER A 94 4.26 16.54 13.42
C SER A 94 3.79 17.81 14.14
N ASP A 95 3.42 18.85 13.38
CA ASP A 95 2.85 20.08 13.87
C ASP A 95 1.39 20.24 13.48
N ARG A 96 0.67 21.17 14.13
CA ARG A 96 -0.74 21.48 13.80
C ARG A 96 -0.88 22.32 12.54
N ILE A 97 -0.36 21.82 11.43
CA ILE A 97 -0.40 22.51 10.11
C ILE A 97 -1.82 22.64 9.57
N GLU A 98 -2.76 21.83 10.04
CA GLU A 98 -4.19 21.93 9.73
C GLU A 98 -4.79 23.27 10.16
N LEU A 99 -4.22 23.95 11.16
CA LEU A 99 -4.63 25.29 11.60
C LEU A 99 -4.03 26.42 10.75
N GLN A 100 -3.04 26.11 9.93
CA GLN A 100 -2.33 27.10 9.09
C GLN A 100 -2.97 27.29 7.70
N GLY A 101 -4.17 26.69 7.47
CA GLY A 101 -4.92 26.85 6.22
C GLY A 101 -4.49 25.89 5.09
N GLY A 102 -3.72 24.88 5.36
CA GLY A 102 -3.36 23.84 4.39
C GLY A 102 -4.54 22.92 4.07
N ASN A 103 -5.06 22.96 2.83
CA ASN A 103 -6.22 22.15 2.42
C ASN A 103 -6.02 20.65 2.66
N ASN A 104 -4.80 20.13 2.47
CA ASN A 104 -4.51 18.70 2.59
C ASN A 104 -4.53 18.20 4.04
N ALA A 105 -3.97 18.94 4.98
CA ALA A 105 -4.02 18.59 6.39
C ALA A 105 -5.42 18.76 6.97
N GLY A 106 -6.12 19.84 6.62
CA GLY A 106 -7.41 20.21 7.19
C GLY A 106 -8.51 19.18 6.94
N TRP A 107 -8.53 18.47 5.81
CA TRP A 107 -9.55 17.44 5.61
C TRP A 107 -9.13 16.08 6.18
N ARG A 108 -7.81 15.76 6.19
CA ARG A 108 -7.30 14.48 6.71
C ARG A 108 -7.40 14.36 8.22
N THR A 109 -7.30 15.48 8.93
CA THR A 109 -7.42 15.53 10.40
C THR A 109 -8.87 15.77 10.89
N ASP A 110 -9.82 15.97 9.97
CA ASP A 110 -11.23 16.12 10.30
C ASP A 110 -11.98 14.78 10.12
N PRO A 111 -12.45 14.14 11.22
CA PRO A 111 -13.15 12.84 11.13
C PRO A 111 -14.45 12.88 10.33
N LYS A 112 -15.06 14.06 10.14
CA LYS A 112 -16.25 14.21 9.29
C LYS A 112 -15.94 14.09 7.80
N ARG A 113 -14.69 14.25 7.42
CA ARG A 113 -14.22 14.26 6.02
C ARG A 113 -13.33 13.07 5.69
N SER A 114 -12.44 12.70 6.61
CA SER A 114 -11.49 11.58 6.44
C SER A 114 -12.04 10.24 6.91
N GLY A 115 -12.97 10.21 7.86
CA GLY A 115 -13.48 9.01 8.50
C GLY A 115 -13.02 8.88 9.96
N LYS A 116 -13.24 7.70 10.54
CA LYS A 116 -12.94 7.43 11.96
C LYS A 116 -11.46 7.26 12.27
N ALA A 117 -10.63 7.01 11.27
CA ALA A 117 -9.19 6.79 11.41
C ALA A 117 -8.42 7.91 10.71
N GLY A 118 -7.33 8.34 11.33
CA GLY A 118 -6.38 9.30 10.77
C GLY A 118 -5.24 8.61 10.04
N CYS A 119 -4.09 8.53 10.66
CA CYS A 119 -2.88 7.94 10.12
C CYS A 119 -3.07 6.48 9.67
N ILE A 120 -3.69 5.64 10.49
CA ILE A 120 -3.94 4.24 10.14
C ILE A 120 -4.88 4.13 8.92
N GLY A 121 -5.90 4.97 8.82
CA GLY A 121 -6.80 5.02 7.67
C GLY A 121 -6.14 5.55 6.40
N ASP A 122 -5.25 6.52 6.53
CA ASP A 122 -4.58 7.16 5.38
C ASP A 122 -3.40 6.32 4.86
N ILE A 123 -2.45 5.98 5.70
CA ILE A 123 -1.21 5.29 5.30
C ILE A 123 -1.09 3.85 5.83
N GLY A 124 -1.67 3.53 6.97
CA GLY A 124 -1.68 2.16 7.50
C GLY A 124 -2.38 1.17 6.57
N THR A 125 -3.42 1.60 5.86
CA THR A 125 -4.11 0.78 4.84
C THR A 125 -3.20 0.36 3.69
N HIS A 126 -2.25 1.20 3.29
CA HIS A 126 -1.24 0.84 2.29
C HIS A 126 -0.28 -0.23 2.83
N ALA A 127 0.19 -0.08 4.07
CA ALA A 127 1.06 -1.06 4.72
C ALA A 127 0.36 -2.42 4.88
N TRP A 128 -0.91 -2.41 5.28
CA TRP A 128 -1.77 -3.59 5.36
C TRP A 128 -1.88 -4.28 4.00
N HIS A 129 -2.33 -3.54 2.99
CA HIS A 129 -2.50 -4.07 1.63
C HIS A 129 -1.19 -4.63 1.08
N LEU A 130 -0.06 -3.92 1.25
CA LEU A 130 1.24 -4.36 0.77
C LEU A 130 1.64 -5.70 1.38
N SER A 131 1.38 -5.88 2.68
CA SER A 131 1.72 -7.11 3.39
C SER A 131 0.91 -8.31 2.89
N GLU A 132 -0.41 -8.16 2.70
CA GLU A 132 -1.27 -9.21 2.14
C GLU A 132 -0.94 -9.46 0.66
N TYR A 133 -0.70 -8.40 -0.11
CA TYR A 133 -0.40 -8.50 -1.53
C TYR A 133 0.86 -9.32 -1.82
N ILE A 134 1.95 -9.04 -1.08
CA ILE A 134 3.23 -9.72 -1.30
C ILE A 134 3.18 -11.16 -0.77
N THR A 135 2.63 -11.36 0.42
CA THR A 135 2.59 -12.70 1.04
C THR A 135 1.55 -13.62 0.42
N GLY A 136 0.49 -13.05 -0.17
CA GLY A 136 -0.71 -13.81 -0.59
C GLY A 136 -1.57 -14.29 0.57
N LEU A 137 -1.25 -13.93 1.82
CA LEU A 137 -1.95 -14.35 3.03
C LEU A 137 -2.89 -13.26 3.52
N LYS A 138 -4.03 -13.67 4.12
CA LYS A 138 -4.96 -12.76 4.77
C LYS A 138 -4.66 -12.58 6.24
N VAL A 139 -4.86 -11.37 6.74
CA VAL A 139 -4.83 -11.10 8.18
C VAL A 139 -6.14 -11.59 8.79
N LEU A 140 -6.04 -12.42 9.83
CA LEU A 140 -7.18 -13.01 10.53
C LEU A 140 -7.49 -12.28 11.84
N GLU A 141 -6.46 -11.79 12.54
CA GLU A 141 -6.59 -11.13 13.83
C GLU A 141 -5.66 -9.92 13.91
N VAL A 142 -6.10 -8.89 14.60
CA VAL A 142 -5.34 -7.67 14.84
C VAL A 142 -5.48 -7.24 16.31
N CYS A 143 -4.35 -6.81 16.89
CA CYS A 143 -4.32 -6.10 18.16
C CYS A 143 -3.53 -4.82 17.93
N SER A 144 -4.14 -3.66 18.19
CA SER A 144 -3.56 -2.36 17.83
C SER A 144 -3.55 -1.40 19.02
N ASP A 145 -2.58 -0.49 18.97
CA ASP A 145 -2.47 0.70 19.79
C ASP A 145 -2.47 1.91 18.87
N LEU A 146 -3.42 2.82 19.06
CA LEU A 146 -3.61 4.01 18.22
C LEU A 146 -3.47 5.25 19.09
N ASN A 147 -2.68 6.22 18.63
CA ASN A 147 -2.31 7.39 19.41
C ASN A 147 -2.57 8.69 18.62
N ALA A 148 -2.92 9.75 19.33
CA ALA A 148 -2.94 11.11 18.84
C ALA A 148 -1.94 11.93 19.67
N PHE A 149 -0.70 12.01 19.19
CA PHE A 149 0.38 12.70 19.89
C PHE A 149 0.28 14.22 19.78
N VAL A 150 -0.22 14.73 18.66
CA VAL A 150 -0.36 16.17 18.48
C VAL A 150 -1.60 16.67 19.23
N PRO A 151 -1.44 17.56 20.24
CA PRO A 151 -2.54 17.98 21.10
C PRO A 151 -3.74 18.52 20.31
N GLY A 152 -4.94 18.01 20.66
CA GLY A 152 -6.20 18.46 20.08
C GLY A 152 -6.56 17.85 18.74
N ARG A 153 -5.84 16.86 18.23
CA ARG A 153 -6.29 16.02 17.12
C ARG A 153 -7.36 15.04 17.60
N PRO A 154 -8.46 14.90 16.86
CA PRO A 154 -9.58 14.04 17.25
C PRO A 154 -9.42 12.58 16.76
N ILE A 155 -8.44 12.30 15.91
CA ILE A 155 -8.15 10.99 15.32
C ILE A 155 -6.65 10.71 15.39
N ASP A 156 -6.27 9.46 15.19
CA ASP A 156 -4.89 8.99 15.29
C ASP A 156 -3.93 9.69 14.31
N ASP A 157 -2.74 10.01 14.78
CA ASP A 157 -1.60 10.46 13.97
C ASP A 157 -0.42 9.48 14.03
N ASP A 158 -0.57 8.42 14.83
CA ASP A 158 0.36 7.31 14.99
C ASP A 158 -0.40 6.03 15.34
N GLY A 159 0.14 4.87 14.97
CA GLY A 159 -0.43 3.60 15.37
C GLY A 159 0.48 2.41 15.07
N ALA A 160 0.37 1.40 15.91
CA ALA A 160 1.03 0.12 15.76
C ALA A 160 0.04 -1.03 15.91
N ALA A 161 0.30 -2.13 15.21
CA ALA A 161 -0.53 -3.33 15.29
C ALA A 161 0.31 -4.60 15.26
N PHE A 162 -0.10 -5.60 16.06
CA PHE A 162 0.28 -6.99 15.90
C PHE A 162 -0.72 -7.69 15.01
N LEU A 163 -0.24 -8.43 14.01
CA LEU A 163 -1.05 -9.10 12.99
C LEU A 163 -0.89 -10.63 13.10
N ARG A 164 -2.00 -11.35 12.92
CA ARG A 164 -2.03 -12.80 12.75
C ARG A 164 -2.55 -13.08 11.35
N TYR A 165 -1.72 -13.68 10.53
CA TYR A 165 -2.07 -14.11 9.18
C TYR A 165 -2.49 -15.57 9.16
N GLU A 166 -3.06 -15.98 8.04
CA GLU A 166 -3.24 -17.40 7.71
C GLU A 166 -1.93 -18.19 7.90
N ASN A 167 -2.06 -19.49 8.06
CA ASN A 167 -0.94 -20.42 8.20
C ASN A 167 0.01 -20.14 9.40
N GLY A 168 -0.46 -19.40 10.42
CA GLY A 168 0.30 -19.12 11.63
C GLY A 168 1.41 -18.07 11.48
N VAL A 169 1.47 -17.39 10.35
CA VAL A 169 2.40 -16.27 10.14
C VAL A 169 2.02 -15.10 11.04
N VAL A 170 3.00 -14.44 11.62
CA VAL A 170 2.78 -13.27 12.49
C VAL A 170 3.43 -12.02 11.92
N GLY A 171 2.88 -10.86 12.23
CA GLY A 171 3.43 -9.60 11.74
C GLY A 171 3.31 -8.45 12.71
N THR A 172 4.01 -7.37 12.38
CA THR A 172 3.81 -6.06 12.96
C THR A 172 3.62 -5.04 11.85
N LEU A 173 2.70 -4.12 12.08
CA LEU A 173 2.46 -2.96 11.24
C LEU A 173 2.65 -1.71 12.08
N THR A 174 3.38 -0.74 11.56
CA THR A 174 3.50 0.59 12.17
C THR A 174 3.19 1.64 11.12
N ALA A 175 2.40 2.64 11.47
CA ALA A 175 2.16 3.80 10.63
C ALA A 175 2.23 5.06 11.48
N SER A 176 2.95 6.07 11.03
CA SER A 176 3.11 7.34 11.74
C SER A 176 3.15 8.49 10.75
N GLN A 177 2.43 9.57 11.05
CA GLN A 177 2.52 10.83 10.33
C GLN A 177 3.23 11.92 11.15
N VAL A 178 3.76 11.52 12.33
CA VAL A 178 4.47 12.39 13.25
C VAL A 178 5.92 11.95 13.52
N ALA A 179 6.45 11.08 12.67
CA ALA A 179 7.84 10.62 12.70
C ALA A 179 8.76 11.70 12.10
N VAL A 180 9.15 12.67 12.92
CA VAL A 180 9.93 13.84 12.51
C VAL A 180 11.22 13.42 11.79
N GLY A 181 11.42 13.98 10.59
CA GLY A 181 12.59 13.69 9.74
C GLY A 181 12.34 12.59 8.70
N GLU A 182 11.26 11.82 8.83
CA GLU A 182 10.81 10.91 7.78
C GLU A 182 10.02 11.67 6.71
N GLU A 183 10.37 11.43 5.43
CA GLU A 183 9.71 12.07 4.31
C GLU A 183 8.43 11.32 3.91
N ASN A 184 8.60 10.16 3.29
CA ASN A 184 7.50 9.32 2.83
C ASN A 184 8.05 7.92 2.52
N ASN A 185 8.15 7.04 3.52
CA ASN A 185 8.81 5.76 3.38
C ASN A 185 7.96 4.60 3.88
N ILE A 186 7.41 3.84 2.92
CA ILE A 186 6.86 2.53 3.21
C ILE A 186 7.94 1.47 3.02
N ARG A 187 8.12 0.60 4.02
CA ARG A 187 9.12 -0.46 4.04
C ARG A 187 8.50 -1.77 4.50
N ILE A 188 8.91 -2.86 3.87
CA ILE A 188 8.46 -4.20 4.25
C ILE A 188 9.63 -5.19 4.29
N ARG A 189 9.60 -6.07 5.30
CA ARG A 189 10.53 -7.20 5.47
C ARG A 189 9.72 -8.45 5.76
N ILE A 190 9.99 -9.52 5.01
CA ILE A 190 9.28 -10.79 5.12
C ILE A 190 10.32 -11.89 5.28
N TYR A 191 10.11 -12.76 6.26
CA TYR A 191 11.03 -13.84 6.59
C TYR A 191 10.33 -15.20 6.60
N GLY A 192 10.94 -16.15 5.95
CA GLY A 192 10.63 -17.56 6.03
C GLY A 192 11.76 -18.34 6.70
N ASP A 193 11.70 -19.66 6.61
CA ASP A 193 12.72 -20.56 7.19
C ASP A 193 13.96 -20.74 6.31
N LYS A 194 13.90 -20.33 5.02
CA LYS A 194 15.04 -20.40 4.08
C LYS A 194 15.67 -19.05 3.78
N GLY A 195 14.92 -17.96 3.97
CA GLY A 195 15.42 -16.63 3.65
C GLY A 195 14.44 -15.52 3.98
N GLY A 196 14.80 -14.30 3.58
CA GLY A 196 13.97 -13.11 3.75
C GLY A 196 14.07 -12.18 2.57
N LEU A 197 13.05 -11.34 2.41
CA LEU A 197 13.01 -10.24 1.44
C LEU A 197 12.85 -8.91 2.15
N GLU A 198 13.42 -7.87 1.58
CA GLU A 198 13.27 -6.49 2.04
C GLU A 198 13.12 -5.54 0.87
N TRP A 199 12.12 -4.68 0.95
CA TRP A 199 11.88 -3.59 0.01
C TRP A 199 11.51 -2.31 0.75
N GLN A 200 11.89 -1.15 0.19
CA GLN A 200 11.49 0.16 0.68
C GLN A 200 11.28 1.15 -0.46
N GLN A 201 10.37 2.08 -0.28
CA GLN A 201 9.99 3.05 -1.31
C GLN A 201 11.11 4.04 -1.67
N GLN A 202 11.98 4.39 -0.73
CA GLN A 202 13.10 5.31 -1.00
C GLN A 202 14.14 4.72 -1.97
N GLU A 203 14.17 3.39 -2.09
CA GLU A 203 14.97 2.64 -3.09
C GLU A 203 14.04 1.72 -3.92
N PRO A 204 13.06 2.28 -4.66
CA PRO A 204 11.92 1.52 -5.18
C PRO A 204 12.31 0.44 -6.19
N ASN A 205 13.44 0.59 -6.85
CA ASN A 205 13.95 -0.33 -7.88
C ASN A 205 14.91 -1.38 -7.32
N THR A 206 15.00 -1.50 -5.98
CA THR A 206 15.89 -2.47 -5.33
C THR A 206 15.10 -3.40 -4.43
N LEU A 207 15.30 -4.72 -4.61
CA LEU A 207 14.85 -5.76 -3.71
C LEU A 207 16.06 -6.47 -3.12
N TYR A 208 16.10 -6.61 -1.81
CA TYR A 208 17.12 -7.39 -1.12
C TYR A 208 16.58 -8.78 -0.80
N ALA A 209 17.27 -9.83 -1.25
CA ALA A 209 17.01 -11.20 -0.85
C ALA A 209 18.14 -11.71 0.06
N LYS A 210 17.77 -12.11 1.28
CA LYS A 210 18.68 -12.49 2.36
C LYS A 210 18.58 -13.98 2.61
N TRP A 211 19.73 -14.66 2.71
CA TRP A 211 19.80 -16.10 2.82
C TRP A 211 20.67 -16.53 4.00
N SER A 212 20.40 -17.71 4.56
CA SER A 212 21.23 -18.29 5.62
C SER A 212 22.51 -18.96 5.09
N ASN A 213 22.53 -19.36 3.83
CA ASN A 213 23.57 -20.21 3.23
C ASN A 213 24.31 -19.57 2.06
N LYS A 214 24.00 -18.32 1.72
CA LYS A 214 24.68 -17.55 0.66
C LYS A 214 24.61 -16.05 0.96
N PRO A 215 25.41 -15.21 0.27
CA PRO A 215 25.37 -13.76 0.43
C PRO A 215 23.99 -13.17 0.12
N THR A 216 23.73 -11.99 0.67
CA THR A 216 22.55 -11.19 0.31
C THR A 216 22.62 -10.80 -1.17
N GLU A 217 21.54 -11.08 -1.88
CA GLU A 217 21.37 -10.66 -3.27
C GLU A 217 20.74 -9.27 -3.32
N VAL A 218 21.29 -8.39 -4.14
CA VAL A 218 20.74 -7.08 -4.47
C VAL A 218 20.14 -7.18 -5.87
N ILE A 219 18.82 -7.22 -5.96
CA ILE A 219 18.08 -7.41 -7.20
C ILE A 219 17.61 -6.04 -7.67
N ARG A 220 18.16 -5.60 -8.81
CA ARG A 220 17.78 -4.30 -9.40
C ARG A 220 16.74 -4.51 -10.49
N MET A 221 15.67 -3.75 -10.41
CA MET A 221 14.66 -3.71 -11.47
C MET A 221 15.25 -3.07 -12.73
N GLY A 222 14.70 -3.40 -13.89
CA GLY A 222 15.23 -2.93 -15.17
C GLY A 222 16.20 -3.91 -15.83
N ASN A 223 16.58 -5.00 -15.15
CA ASN A 223 17.36 -6.08 -15.74
C ASN A 223 16.49 -7.32 -15.97
N ASN A 224 15.84 -7.38 -17.12
CA ASN A 224 14.83 -8.40 -17.45
C ASN A 224 15.31 -9.84 -17.40
N GLY A 225 16.63 -10.08 -17.42
CA GLY A 225 17.22 -11.43 -17.32
C GLY A 225 17.10 -12.06 -15.93
N PHE A 226 16.85 -11.24 -14.88
CA PHE A 226 16.91 -11.68 -13.48
C PHE A 226 15.64 -11.44 -12.67
N ILE A 227 14.58 -10.90 -13.30
CA ILE A 227 13.30 -10.64 -12.65
C ILE A 227 12.19 -11.47 -13.26
N GLY A 228 11.16 -11.76 -12.47
CA GLY A 228 9.99 -12.54 -12.87
C GLY A 228 9.05 -11.79 -13.82
N ASP A 229 8.08 -12.50 -14.36
CA ASP A 229 7.20 -11.95 -15.40
C ASP A 229 6.24 -10.88 -14.87
N MET A 230 5.79 -11.00 -13.63
CA MET A 230 4.96 -9.97 -13.00
C MET A 230 5.71 -8.63 -12.84
N ALA A 231 7.01 -8.68 -12.52
CA ALA A 231 7.85 -7.48 -12.41
C ALA A 231 8.06 -6.84 -13.79
N LYS A 232 8.29 -7.64 -14.83
CA LYS A 232 8.49 -7.17 -16.21
C LYS A 232 7.29 -6.39 -16.76
N MET A 233 6.07 -6.73 -16.35
CA MET A 233 4.85 -6.03 -16.80
C MET A 233 4.88 -4.52 -16.52
N ASN A 234 5.56 -4.11 -15.44
CA ASN A 234 5.65 -2.69 -15.02
C ASN A 234 7.06 -2.12 -15.16
N ASP A 235 8.02 -2.91 -15.62
CA ASP A 235 9.42 -2.52 -15.69
C ASP A 235 9.65 -1.26 -16.55
N GLN A 236 8.92 -1.14 -17.64
CA GLN A 236 8.99 0.04 -18.53
C GLN A 236 8.58 1.34 -17.86
N THR A 237 7.74 1.30 -16.85
CA THR A 237 7.26 2.49 -16.13
C THR A 237 8.35 3.10 -15.24
N PHE A 238 9.32 2.29 -14.82
CA PHE A 238 10.37 2.68 -13.86
C PHE A 238 11.79 2.58 -14.45
N ARG A 239 11.91 2.25 -15.73
CA ARG A 239 13.21 2.31 -16.40
C ARG A 239 13.66 3.74 -16.55
N MET A 240 14.76 4.08 -15.93
CA MET A 240 15.63 5.14 -16.44
C MET A 240 16.37 4.57 -17.67
N ARG A 241 15.79 4.74 -18.85
CA ARG A 241 16.39 4.27 -20.09
C ARG A 241 17.58 5.16 -20.44
N SER A 242 18.77 4.67 -20.25
CA SER A 242 19.96 5.23 -20.87
C SER A 242 20.12 4.81 -22.36
N GLU A 243 19.30 3.86 -22.81
CA GLU A 243 19.49 3.21 -24.13
C GLU A 243 18.55 3.74 -25.23
N ASP A 244 17.43 4.40 -24.89
CA ASP A 244 16.48 4.88 -25.89
C ASP A 244 16.81 6.28 -26.48
N HIS A 245 17.85 6.95 -26.01
CA HIS A 245 18.27 8.23 -26.58
C HIS A 245 19.25 8.14 -27.74
N THR A 246 19.63 6.93 -28.17
CA THR A 246 20.61 6.75 -29.23
C THR A 246 20.03 6.27 -30.55
N SER A 247 18.71 6.07 -30.69
CA SER A 247 18.11 5.58 -31.92
C SER A 247 17.28 6.59 -32.73
N GLU A 248 17.20 7.85 -32.27
CA GLU A 248 16.52 8.93 -33.01
C GLU A 248 17.36 10.21 -33.11
N LEU A 249 18.56 10.10 -33.67
CA LEU A 249 19.31 11.23 -34.25
C LEU A 249 19.75 10.88 -35.66
#